data_ecb93d18a88539a479b6c6a85832afbc
#
_entry.id   ecb93d18a88539a479b6c6a85832afbc
#
_cell.length_a   1.000
_cell.length_b   1.000
_cell.length_c   1.000
_cell.angle_alpha   90.00
_cell.angle_beta   90.00
_cell.angle_gamma   90.00
#
_symmetry.space_group_name_H-M   'P 1'
#
loop_
_entity.id
_entity.type
_entity.pdbx_description
1 polymer ?
#
loop_
_entity_poly.entity_id
_entity_poly.type
_entity_poly.pdbx_seq_one_letter_code
_entity_poly.pdbx_strand_id
1 'polypeptide(L)'
;LGHLPQRKAEELEILTKYIRRAVPAQMVILFGSYARGNWVELDERFDYGVHTTFQSDYDILVLVEHGVEPYGAARKLDRVEDVFARNTRSDTPVSFILEHIQTFNKYLAEGRYFWTDIAEEGIMLYDSGKFTLETPCELNAQEFKGQVQEYFEEWNGRGETFYKYAALAHSNKDHKFSIFNFHQACESFLH
;
A
#
# COMPACT_ATOMS: atom_id res chain seq x y z
N LEU A 1 14.61 -10.91 6.28
CA LEU A 1 14.18 -11.64 5.06
C LEU A 1 14.37 -13.17 5.15
N GLY A 2 14.80 -13.71 6.33
CA GLY A 2 15.12 -15.14 6.47
C GLY A 2 13.94 -16.12 6.29
N HIS A 3 12.70 -15.66 6.32
CA HIS A 3 11.50 -16.46 6.06
C HIS A 3 11.12 -16.53 4.57
N LEU A 4 11.71 -15.67 3.73
CA LEU A 4 11.44 -15.65 2.29
C LEU A 4 12.34 -16.62 1.53
N PRO A 5 11.87 -17.20 0.41
CA PRO A 5 12.71 -17.91 -0.54
C PRO A 5 13.87 -17.03 -0.99
N GLN A 6 15.03 -17.63 -1.24
CA GLN A 6 16.24 -16.89 -1.63
C GLN A 6 15.99 -15.96 -2.84
N ARG A 7 15.27 -16.44 -3.86
CA ARG A 7 14.91 -15.64 -5.03
C ARG A 7 14.17 -14.36 -4.66
N LYS A 8 13.18 -14.44 -3.75
CA LYS A 8 12.38 -13.28 -3.30
C LYS A 8 13.23 -12.28 -2.51
N ALA A 9 14.15 -12.78 -1.68
CA ALA A 9 15.09 -11.93 -0.97
C ALA A 9 16.04 -11.19 -1.94
N GLU A 10 16.57 -11.86 -2.96
CA GLU A 10 17.41 -11.26 -4.00
C GLU A 10 16.60 -10.22 -4.84
N GLU A 11 15.35 -10.50 -5.18
CA GLU A 11 14.45 -9.57 -5.87
C GLU A 11 14.28 -8.28 -5.04
N LEU A 12 14.00 -8.39 -3.74
CA LEU A 12 13.84 -7.22 -2.84
C LEU A 12 15.14 -6.42 -2.67
N GLU A 13 16.31 -7.07 -2.66
CA GLU A 13 17.56 -6.35 -2.67
C GLU A 13 17.78 -5.54 -3.95
N ILE A 14 17.45 -6.12 -5.11
CA ILE A 14 17.54 -5.43 -6.40
C ILE A 14 16.56 -4.27 -6.46
N LEU A 15 15.31 -4.51 -6.04
CA LEU A 15 14.26 -3.49 -5.98
C LEU A 15 14.70 -2.31 -5.11
N THR A 16 15.23 -2.59 -3.91
CA THR A 16 15.75 -1.57 -2.99
C THR A 16 16.86 -0.73 -3.63
N LYS A 17 17.78 -1.35 -4.37
CA LYS A 17 18.83 -0.62 -5.10
C LYS A 17 18.25 0.31 -6.18
N TYR A 18 17.20 -0.11 -6.88
CA TYR A 18 16.55 0.71 -7.89
C TYR A 18 15.79 1.88 -7.28
N ILE A 19 15.04 1.66 -6.18
CA ILE A 19 14.36 2.72 -5.43
C ILE A 19 15.36 3.80 -5.02
N ARG A 20 16.46 3.42 -4.38
CA ARG A 20 17.50 4.35 -3.90
C ARG A 20 18.20 5.15 -5.02
N ARG A 21 18.22 4.64 -6.24
CA ARG A 21 18.75 5.36 -7.41
C ARG A 21 17.72 6.33 -8.01
N ALA A 22 16.45 5.99 -7.91
CA ALA A 22 15.37 6.75 -8.50
C ALA A 22 14.94 7.95 -7.64
N VAL A 23 14.86 7.74 -6.32
CA VAL A 23 14.42 8.76 -5.35
C VAL A 23 15.39 8.85 -4.16
N PRO A 24 15.47 10.02 -3.48
CA PRO A 24 16.32 10.19 -2.30
C PRO A 24 15.67 9.54 -1.06
N ALA A 25 15.46 8.21 -1.12
CA ALA A 25 14.87 7.45 -0.04
C ALA A 25 15.73 7.53 1.22
N GLN A 26 15.10 7.81 2.36
CA GLN A 26 15.71 7.75 3.67
C GLN A 26 15.51 6.38 4.32
N MET A 27 14.33 5.80 4.13
CA MET A 27 14.03 4.43 4.54
C MET A 27 13.20 3.73 3.47
N VAL A 28 13.35 2.41 3.36
CA VAL A 28 12.54 1.53 2.51
C VAL A 28 12.08 0.37 3.36
N ILE A 29 10.78 0.17 3.50
CA ILE A 29 10.17 -0.82 4.37
C ILE A 29 9.26 -1.73 3.54
N LEU A 30 9.48 -3.04 3.61
CA LEU A 30 8.55 -4.05 3.11
C LEU A 30 7.46 -4.27 4.16
N PHE A 31 6.20 -4.21 3.77
CA PHE A 31 5.09 -4.50 4.66
C PHE A 31 4.09 -5.47 4.01
N GLY A 32 2.92 -5.66 4.57
CA GLY A 32 1.88 -6.51 4.00
C GLY A 32 2.20 -8.00 4.06
N SER A 33 1.68 -8.77 3.10
CA SER A 33 1.69 -10.22 3.12
C SER A 33 3.10 -10.83 3.06
N TYR A 34 4.00 -10.24 2.28
CA TYR A 34 5.39 -10.70 2.21
C TYR A 34 6.18 -10.42 3.49
N ALA A 35 5.91 -9.33 4.20
CA ALA A 35 6.55 -9.06 5.48
C ALA A 35 6.07 -10.04 6.54
N ARG A 36 4.76 -10.33 6.58
CA ARG A 36 4.15 -11.26 7.53
C ARG A 36 4.41 -12.75 7.25
N GLY A 37 4.87 -13.09 6.04
CA GLY A 37 5.10 -14.47 5.66
C GLY A 37 3.86 -15.26 5.23
N ASN A 38 2.76 -14.60 4.89
CA ASN A 38 1.49 -15.20 4.46
C ASN A 38 1.10 -14.83 3.02
N TRP A 39 2.09 -14.54 2.17
CA TRP A 39 1.87 -14.20 0.77
C TRP A 39 1.35 -15.40 -0.04
N VAL A 40 0.66 -15.09 -1.14
CA VAL A 40 0.19 -16.06 -2.14
C VAL A 40 0.95 -15.81 -3.44
N GLU A 41 1.65 -16.83 -3.98
CA GLU A 41 2.38 -16.69 -5.24
C GLU A 41 1.43 -16.63 -6.44
N LEU A 42 0.46 -17.51 -6.50
CA LEU A 42 -0.61 -17.52 -7.48
C LEU A 42 -1.76 -18.40 -6.98
N ASP A 43 -2.95 -17.85 -6.90
CA ASP A 43 -4.20 -18.58 -6.66
C ASP A 43 -5.10 -18.40 -7.89
N GLU A 44 -5.39 -19.49 -8.57
CA GLU A 44 -6.24 -19.51 -9.74
C GLU A 44 -7.56 -20.21 -9.39
N ARG A 45 -8.67 -19.49 -9.61
CA ARG A 45 -10.02 -20.03 -9.37
C ARG A 45 -10.85 -19.94 -10.63
N PHE A 46 -11.62 -20.96 -10.86
CA PHE A 46 -12.57 -21.01 -11.96
C PHE A 46 -13.98 -21.25 -11.42
N ASP A 47 -14.69 -20.15 -11.19
CA ASP A 47 -16.02 -20.18 -10.61
C ASP A 47 -17.06 -19.59 -11.59
N TYR A 48 -18.14 -20.30 -11.81
CA TYR A 48 -19.26 -19.86 -12.68
C TYR A 48 -18.85 -19.40 -14.08
N GLY A 49 -17.79 -20.03 -14.64
CA GLY A 49 -17.29 -19.69 -15.99
C GLY A 49 -16.37 -18.45 -16.01
N VAL A 50 -16.01 -17.91 -14.85
CA VAL A 50 -15.06 -16.80 -14.71
C VAL A 50 -13.75 -17.34 -14.16
N HIS A 51 -12.64 -17.08 -14.87
CA HIS A 51 -11.29 -17.34 -14.39
C HIS A 51 -10.80 -16.11 -13.61
N THR A 52 -10.50 -16.30 -12.34
CA THR A 52 -9.92 -15.28 -11.48
C THR A 52 -8.55 -15.71 -11.02
N THR A 53 -7.61 -14.79 -11.04
CA THR A 53 -6.25 -15.00 -10.53
C THR A 53 -6.01 -14.01 -9.40
N PHE A 54 -5.40 -14.49 -8.31
CA PHE A 54 -4.94 -13.67 -7.22
C PHE A 54 -3.45 -13.95 -6.96
N GLN A 55 -2.68 -12.90 -6.81
CA GLN A 55 -1.27 -12.95 -6.48
C GLN A 55 -0.95 -11.81 -5.52
N SER A 56 -0.15 -12.07 -4.49
CA SER A 56 0.35 -11.03 -3.60
C SER A 56 1.41 -10.17 -4.29
N ASP A 57 1.44 -8.91 -3.99
CA ASP A 57 2.43 -7.93 -4.43
C ASP A 57 3.48 -7.64 -3.34
N TYR A 58 4.57 -7.02 -3.73
CA TYR A 58 5.50 -6.41 -2.79
C TYR A 58 4.99 -5.05 -2.39
N ASP A 59 4.45 -4.95 -1.17
CA ASP A 59 4.03 -3.68 -0.57
C ASP A 59 5.26 -2.95 -0.01
N ILE A 60 5.64 -1.84 -0.62
CA ILE A 60 6.85 -1.08 -0.28
C ILE A 60 6.51 0.34 0.16
N LEU A 61 6.82 0.66 1.41
CA LEU A 61 6.82 2.03 1.90
C LEU A 61 8.19 2.67 1.65
N VAL A 62 8.19 3.78 0.94
CA VAL A 62 9.38 4.60 0.68
C VAL A 62 9.26 5.91 1.43
N LEU A 63 10.08 6.09 2.45
CA LEU A 63 10.13 7.32 3.24
C LEU A 63 11.19 8.25 2.67
N VAL A 64 10.77 9.50 2.41
CA VAL A 64 11.64 10.56 1.90
C VAL A 64 11.65 11.75 2.86
N GLU A 65 12.63 12.62 2.70
CA GLU A 65 12.74 13.86 3.48
C GLU A 65 11.71 14.89 3.01
N HIS A 66 11.27 15.75 3.93
CA HIS A 66 10.40 16.87 3.61
C HIS A 66 11.07 17.77 2.56
N GLY A 67 10.31 18.16 1.53
CA GLY A 67 10.82 18.92 0.38
C GLY A 67 11.02 18.10 -0.89
N VAL A 68 10.95 16.77 -0.81
CA VAL A 68 10.81 15.93 -2.01
C VAL A 68 9.39 16.08 -2.55
N GLU A 69 9.26 16.47 -3.81
CA GLU A 69 7.95 16.64 -4.45
C GLU A 69 7.32 15.24 -4.70
N PRO A 70 6.15 14.94 -4.08
CA PRO A 70 5.60 13.59 -4.06
C PRO A 70 5.23 13.06 -5.45
N TYR A 71 4.60 13.87 -6.31
CA TYR A 71 4.13 13.43 -7.62
C TYR A 71 5.29 13.04 -8.54
N GLY A 72 6.36 13.84 -8.56
CA GLY A 72 7.56 13.54 -9.36
C GLY A 72 8.31 12.32 -8.83
N ALA A 73 8.33 12.12 -7.51
CA ALA A 73 8.93 10.94 -6.90
C ALA A 73 8.10 9.68 -7.18
N ALA A 74 6.76 9.73 -7.05
CA ALA A 74 5.87 8.62 -7.38
C ALA A 74 6.04 8.15 -8.83
N ARG A 75 6.06 9.08 -9.80
CA ARG A 75 6.31 8.74 -11.22
C ARG A 75 7.67 8.08 -11.48
N LYS A 76 8.67 8.34 -10.63
CA LYS A 76 9.95 7.64 -10.74
C LYS A 76 9.85 6.23 -10.19
N LEU A 77 9.06 6.01 -9.12
CA LEU A 77 8.80 4.69 -8.57
C LEU A 77 8.00 3.81 -9.54
N ASP A 78 7.01 4.36 -10.27
CA ASP A 78 6.30 3.63 -11.33
C ASP A 78 7.29 3.08 -12.38
N ARG A 79 8.30 3.88 -12.76
CA ARG A 79 9.35 3.43 -13.68
C ARG A 79 10.29 2.39 -13.07
N VAL A 80 10.47 2.43 -11.74
CA VAL A 80 11.26 1.42 -11.02
C VAL A 80 10.59 0.07 -11.15
N GLU A 81 9.26 -0.02 -10.98
CA GLU A 81 8.50 -1.25 -11.17
C GLU A 81 8.73 -1.84 -12.57
N ASP A 82 8.56 -1.04 -13.62
CA ASP A 82 8.79 -1.45 -15.00
C ASP A 82 10.22 -1.99 -15.26
N VAL A 83 11.23 -1.32 -14.70
CA VAL A 83 12.64 -1.72 -14.86
C VAL A 83 12.93 -2.97 -14.06
N PHE A 84 12.39 -3.07 -12.85
CA PHE A 84 12.53 -4.23 -11.98
C PHE A 84 11.94 -5.47 -12.64
N ALA A 85 10.68 -5.44 -13.08
CA ALA A 85 10.01 -6.56 -13.73
C ALA A 85 10.81 -7.07 -14.97
N ARG A 86 11.29 -6.15 -15.82
CA ARG A 86 12.08 -6.50 -17.00
C ARG A 86 13.43 -7.13 -16.69
N ASN A 87 14.12 -6.66 -15.66
CA ASN A 87 15.49 -7.07 -15.39
C ASN A 87 15.57 -8.33 -14.51
N THR A 88 14.60 -8.55 -13.63
CA THR A 88 14.56 -9.72 -12.75
C THR A 88 13.73 -10.85 -13.30
N ARG A 89 12.88 -10.57 -14.31
CA ARG A 89 11.81 -11.45 -14.76
C ARG A 89 10.91 -11.89 -13.60
N SER A 90 10.73 -10.99 -12.63
CA SER A 90 9.80 -11.22 -11.53
C SER A 90 8.37 -11.07 -12.03
N ASP A 91 7.53 -12.02 -11.69
CA ASP A 91 6.10 -11.97 -11.95
C ASP A 91 5.34 -11.32 -10.77
N THR A 92 6.06 -10.97 -9.69
CA THR A 92 5.46 -10.34 -8.50
C THR A 92 5.27 -8.85 -8.74
N PRO A 93 4.04 -8.34 -8.69
CA PRO A 93 3.77 -6.91 -8.78
C PRO A 93 4.41 -6.14 -7.62
N VAL A 94 4.57 -4.84 -7.76
CA VAL A 94 5.10 -3.96 -6.71
C VAL A 94 4.13 -2.81 -6.47
N SER A 95 3.69 -2.65 -5.23
CA SER A 95 2.88 -1.52 -4.77
C SER A 95 3.75 -0.56 -3.97
N PHE A 96 3.76 0.72 -4.35
CA PHE A 96 4.52 1.74 -3.64
C PHE A 96 3.62 2.69 -2.86
N ILE A 97 3.98 2.91 -1.59
CA ILE A 97 3.53 4.06 -0.82
C ILE A 97 4.74 4.97 -0.64
N LEU A 98 4.59 6.24 -1.07
CA LEU A 98 5.59 7.27 -0.83
C LEU A 98 5.08 8.23 0.23
N GLU A 99 5.85 8.43 1.30
CA GLU A 99 5.49 9.36 2.36
C GLU A 99 6.71 10.13 2.86
N HIS A 100 6.47 11.32 3.43
CA HIS A 100 7.50 12.06 4.13
C HIS A 100 7.74 11.46 5.52
N ILE A 101 9.00 11.30 5.90
CA ILE A 101 9.35 10.69 7.19
C ILE A 101 8.77 11.47 8.39
N GLN A 102 8.65 12.79 8.26
CA GLN A 102 8.04 13.64 9.29
C GLN A 102 6.54 13.36 9.45
N THR A 103 5.85 13.13 8.31
CA THR A 103 4.42 12.78 8.31
C THR A 103 4.22 11.37 8.88
N PHE A 104 5.09 10.42 8.49
CA PHE A 104 5.06 9.07 9.03
C PHE A 104 5.25 9.08 10.56
N ASN A 105 6.25 9.80 11.07
CA ASN A 105 6.48 9.94 12.51
C ASN A 105 5.28 10.60 13.22
N LYS A 106 4.64 11.59 12.60
CA LYS A 106 3.41 12.18 13.15
C LYS A 106 2.30 11.13 13.27
N TYR A 107 2.11 10.30 12.24
CA TYR A 107 1.11 9.23 12.26
C TYR A 107 1.40 8.17 13.33
N LEU A 108 2.67 7.83 13.56
CA LEU A 108 3.07 6.93 14.66
C LEU A 108 2.77 7.56 16.02
N ALA A 109 3.11 8.85 16.22
CA ALA A 109 2.81 9.58 17.45
C ALA A 109 1.30 9.72 17.72
N GLU A 110 0.49 9.72 16.67
CA GLU A 110 -0.98 9.72 16.74
C GLU A 110 -1.57 8.31 16.91
N GLY A 111 -0.75 7.25 16.89
CA GLY A 111 -1.21 5.86 16.98
C GLY A 111 -2.12 5.44 15.82
N ARG A 112 -1.88 5.95 14.61
CA ARG A 112 -2.70 5.60 13.45
C ARG A 112 -2.45 4.17 13.03
N TYR A 113 -3.47 3.34 13.12
CA TYR A 113 -3.43 1.89 12.96
C TYR A 113 -2.57 1.41 11.79
N PHE A 114 -2.88 1.84 10.56
CA PHE A 114 -2.17 1.39 9.35
C PHE A 114 -0.66 1.65 9.40
N TRP A 115 -0.27 2.82 9.90
CA TRP A 115 1.14 3.23 9.98
C TRP A 115 1.87 2.55 11.14
N THR A 116 1.15 2.30 12.23
CA THR A 116 1.63 1.51 13.38
C THR A 116 1.93 0.08 12.97
N ASP A 117 1.01 -0.59 12.24
CA ASP A 117 1.24 -1.93 11.72
C ASP A 117 2.48 -2.00 10.83
N ILE A 118 2.68 -1.01 9.95
CA ILE A 118 3.88 -0.97 9.11
C ILE A 118 5.16 -0.83 9.96
N ALA A 119 5.12 -0.03 11.03
CA ALA A 119 6.28 0.14 11.90
C ALA A 119 6.59 -1.10 12.73
N GLU A 120 5.57 -1.84 13.17
CA GLU A 120 5.70 -3.03 14.02
C GLU A 120 6.00 -4.32 13.22
N GLU A 121 5.30 -4.53 12.12
CA GLU A 121 5.38 -5.77 11.33
C GLU A 121 6.29 -5.64 10.10
N GLY A 122 6.61 -4.43 9.69
CA GLY A 122 7.40 -4.16 8.50
C GLY A 122 8.86 -4.58 8.63
N ILE A 123 9.45 -4.94 7.50
CA ILE A 123 10.86 -5.32 7.41
C ILE A 123 11.64 -4.17 6.79
N MET A 124 12.58 -3.61 7.54
CA MET A 124 13.48 -2.57 7.04
C MET A 124 14.41 -3.15 5.96
N LEU A 125 14.22 -2.72 4.72
CA LEU A 125 15.08 -3.08 3.59
C LEU A 125 16.27 -2.13 3.45
N TYR A 126 16.08 -0.86 3.80
CA TYR A 126 17.10 0.17 3.79
C TYR A 126 16.82 1.25 4.82
N ASP A 127 17.84 1.65 5.52
CA ASP A 127 17.87 2.81 6.42
C ASP A 127 19.11 3.65 6.13
N SER A 128 18.92 4.96 5.93
CA SER A 128 20.05 5.91 5.75
C SER A 128 20.81 6.19 7.05
N GLY A 129 20.22 5.87 8.19
CA GLY A 129 20.75 6.18 9.52
C GLY A 129 20.65 7.66 9.92
N LYS A 130 19.95 8.50 9.13
CA LYS A 130 19.82 9.94 9.40
C LYS A 130 18.60 10.30 10.24
N PHE A 131 17.62 9.44 10.27
CA PHE A 131 16.34 9.68 10.92
C PHE A 131 15.99 8.54 11.86
N THR A 132 15.27 8.86 12.93
CA THR A 132 14.72 7.87 13.86
C THR A 132 13.22 7.84 13.68
N LEU A 133 12.65 6.64 13.68
CA LEU A 133 11.21 6.49 13.74
C LEU A 133 10.71 6.73 15.16
N GLU A 134 9.59 7.43 15.27
CA GLU A 134 8.89 7.58 16.54
C GLU A 134 8.32 6.22 16.99
N THR A 135 8.23 6.04 18.29
CA THR A 135 7.54 4.88 18.86
C THR A 135 6.04 5.06 18.68
N PRO A 136 5.32 4.05 18.13
CA PRO A 136 3.88 4.11 18.03
C PRO A 136 3.21 4.44 19.37
N CYS A 137 2.26 5.35 19.36
CA CYS A 137 1.49 5.68 20.54
C CYS A 137 0.49 4.56 20.85
N GLU A 138 0.52 4.04 22.07
CA GLU A 138 -0.51 3.13 22.56
C GLU A 138 -1.78 3.94 22.87
N LEU A 139 -2.84 3.69 22.09
CA LEU A 139 -4.12 4.34 22.29
C LEU A 139 -4.91 3.67 23.42
N ASN A 140 -5.56 4.47 24.25
CA ASN A 140 -6.58 3.93 25.14
C ASN A 140 -7.86 3.58 24.35
N ALA A 141 -8.77 2.80 24.97
CA ALA A 141 -9.97 2.27 24.31
C ALA A 141 -10.88 3.38 23.74
N GLN A 142 -10.89 4.57 24.34
CA GLN A 142 -11.72 5.70 23.88
C GLN A 142 -11.09 6.40 22.67
N GLU A 143 -9.79 6.60 22.68
CA GLU A 143 -9.02 7.16 21.55
C GLU A 143 -9.08 6.23 20.35
N PHE A 144 -8.86 4.92 20.57
CA PHE A 144 -8.99 3.90 19.52
C PHE A 144 -10.39 3.91 18.90
N LYS A 145 -11.45 3.94 19.74
CA LYS A 145 -12.82 4.04 19.24
C LYS A 145 -13.05 5.31 18.43
N GLY A 146 -12.48 6.44 18.83
CA GLY A 146 -12.56 7.69 18.09
C GLY A 146 -11.94 7.59 16.70
N GLN A 147 -10.74 7.02 16.60
CA GLN A 147 -10.06 6.80 15.31
C GLN A 147 -10.83 5.84 14.41
N VAL A 148 -11.33 4.73 14.94
CA VAL A 148 -12.16 3.77 14.18
C VAL A 148 -13.43 4.46 13.65
N GLN A 149 -14.05 5.32 14.46
CA GLN A 149 -15.23 6.07 14.06
C GLN A 149 -14.93 7.05 12.92
N GLU A 150 -13.83 7.82 13.02
CA GLU A 150 -13.39 8.74 11.96
C GLU A 150 -13.11 7.99 10.65
N TYR A 151 -12.40 6.88 10.74
CA TYR A 151 -12.09 6.03 9.59
C TYR A 151 -13.36 5.47 8.94
N PHE A 152 -14.28 4.96 9.75
CA PHE A 152 -15.58 4.49 9.27
C PHE A 152 -16.38 5.60 8.57
N GLU A 153 -16.44 6.80 9.15
CA GLU A 153 -17.17 7.92 8.57
C GLU A 153 -16.59 8.35 7.22
N GLU A 154 -15.24 8.37 7.11
CA GLU A 154 -14.57 8.68 5.86
C GLU A 154 -14.91 7.66 4.76
N TRP A 155 -14.74 6.36 5.04
CA TRP A 155 -14.97 5.30 4.06
C TRP A 155 -16.45 5.14 3.72
N ASN A 156 -17.31 5.22 4.71
CA ASN A 156 -18.76 5.19 4.49
C ASN A 156 -19.23 6.38 3.63
N GLY A 157 -18.73 7.57 3.90
CA GLY A 157 -19.04 8.77 3.09
C GLY A 157 -18.59 8.64 1.63
N ARG A 158 -17.42 8.05 1.41
CA ARG A 158 -16.94 7.71 0.05
C ARG A 158 -17.86 6.68 -0.62
N GLY A 159 -18.20 5.61 0.07
CA GLY A 159 -19.11 4.56 -0.41
C GLY A 159 -20.47 5.12 -0.82
N GLU A 160 -21.07 5.95 0.03
CA GLU A 160 -22.33 6.64 -0.30
C GLU A 160 -22.21 7.52 -1.54
N THR A 161 -21.10 8.22 -1.68
CA THR A 161 -20.85 9.10 -2.83
C THR A 161 -20.78 8.28 -4.12
N PHE A 162 -19.99 7.22 -4.14
CA PHE A 162 -19.92 6.32 -5.29
C PHE A 162 -21.25 5.66 -5.59
N TYR A 163 -22.02 5.25 -4.58
CA TYR A 163 -23.34 4.68 -4.77
C TYR A 163 -24.31 5.67 -5.43
N LYS A 164 -24.31 6.94 -5.02
CA LYS A 164 -25.12 8.01 -5.64
C LYS A 164 -24.75 8.19 -7.13
N TYR A 165 -23.45 8.20 -7.46
CA TYR A 165 -23.01 8.28 -8.85
C TYR A 165 -23.37 7.02 -9.66
N ALA A 166 -23.29 5.83 -9.06
CA ALA A 166 -23.74 4.59 -9.70
C ALA A 166 -25.23 4.65 -10.07
N ALA A 167 -26.07 5.09 -9.14
CA ALA A 167 -27.51 5.23 -9.38
C ALA A 167 -27.82 6.27 -10.47
N LEU A 168 -27.13 7.41 -10.45
CA LEU A 168 -27.28 8.45 -11.49
C LEU A 168 -26.86 7.94 -12.87
N ALA A 169 -25.71 7.29 -12.96
CA ALA A 169 -25.22 6.69 -14.21
C ALA A 169 -26.20 5.63 -14.75
N HIS A 170 -26.76 4.81 -13.86
CA HIS A 170 -27.78 3.83 -14.23
C HIS A 170 -29.03 4.48 -14.84
N SER A 171 -29.53 5.53 -14.21
CA SER A 171 -30.69 6.27 -14.72
C SER A 171 -30.43 6.91 -16.10
N ASN A 172 -29.20 7.31 -16.37
CA ASN A 172 -28.77 7.85 -17.65
C ASN A 172 -28.37 6.75 -18.67
N LYS A 173 -28.57 5.47 -18.35
CA LYS A 173 -28.23 4.31 -19.21
C LYS A 173 -26.73 4.17 -19.49
N ASP A 174 -25.87 4.82 -18.72
CA ASP A 174 -24.42 4.60 -18.75
C ASP A 174 -24.04 3.42 -17.83
N HIS A 175 -24.27 2.22 -18.35
CA HIS A 175 -24.09 0.99 -17.57
C HIS A 175 -22.63 0.74 -17.17
N LYS A 176 -21.67 1.13 -18.00
CA LYS A 176 -20.23 0.93 -17.69
C LYS A 176 -19.82 1.79 -16.51
N PHE A 177 -20.16 3.06 -16.53
CA PHE A 177 -19.86 3.97 -15.44
C PHE A 177 -20.63 3.63 -14.15
N SER A 178 -21.89 3.16 -14.30
CA SER A 178 -22.67 2.66 -13.19
C SER A 178 -22.02 1.47 -12.48
N ILE A 179 -21.60 0.45 -13.23
CA ILE A 179 -20.93 -0.74 -12.65
C ILE A 179 -19.61 -0.36 -11.98
N PHE A 180 -18.81 0.50 -12.60
CA PHE A 180 -17.57 1.00 -12.01
C PHE A 180 -17.81 1.67 -10.66
N ASN A 181 -18.75 2.64 -10.61
CA ASN A 181 -19.04 3.34 -9.36
C ASN A 181 -19.67 2.41 -8.31
N PHE A 182 -20.49 1.44 -8.72
CA PHE A 182 -21.06 0.47 -7.80
C PHE A 182 -19.96 -0.41 -7.17
N HIS A 183 -19.00 -0.85 -7.97
CA HIS A 183 -17.82 -1.59 -7.47
C HIS A 183 -17.03 -0.77 -6.45
N GLN A 184 -16.74 0.49 -6.77
CA GLN A 184 -16.05 1.40 -5.86
C GLN A 184 -16.82 1.66 -4.56
N ALA A 185 -18.16 1.70 -4.62
CA ALA A 185 -19.00 1.79 -3.43
C ALA A 185 -18.88 0.54 -2.57
N CYS A 186 -18.94 -0.65 -3.16
CA CYS A 186 -18.78 -1.91 -2.44
C CYS A 186 -17.41 -2.00 -1.78
N GLU A 187 -16.33 -1.67 -2.49
CA GLU A 187 -14.98 -1.63 -1.91
C GLU A 187 -14.92 -0.68 -0.72
N SER A 188 -15.50 0.53 -0.85
CA SER A 188 -15.48 1.52 0.23
C SER A 188 -16.30 1.10 1.47
N PHE A 189 -17.38 0.32 1.32
CA PHE A 189 -18.17 -0.17 2.45
C PHE A 189 -17.56 -1.42 3.12
N LEU A 190 -16.64 -2.10 2.47
CA LEU A 190 -15.98 -3.30 2.99
C LEU A 190 -14.62 -3.00 3.65
N HIS A 191 -14.16 -1.76 3.56
CA HIS A 191 -12.96 -1.27 4.25
C HIS A 191 -13.26 -0.96 5.70
#